data_6ccab1cdc869d12759fab43d766718ec
#
_entry.id   6ccab1cdc869d12759fab43d766718ec
#
_cell.length_a   1.000
_cell.length_b   1.000
_cell.length_c   1.000
_cell.angle_alpha   90.00
_cell.angle_beta   90.00
_cell.angle_gamma   90.00
#
_symmetry.space_group_name_H-M   'P 1'
#
loop_
_entity.id
_entity.type
_entity.pdbx_description
1 polymer ?
#
loop_
_entity_poly.entity_id
_entity_poly.type
_entity_poly.pdbx_seq_one_letter_code
_entity_poly.pdbx_strand_id
1 'polypeptide(L)'
;MYRLMQPGDKPAVLALWQSQRNESEEFAKKAIEQFAGEQNVYVAEENDEIAAVALAVPVTLQGRTGTYLYGLCGEGSLIMAGLVDYLCAQQKLRGAGFTVAVPTGPEQAALLQDKGFAWAFPLRCLPREVERNLWSQAEFDSVTAKKLCELRERFWPDTVQFSPERMAVVLGDLYSAGATIVST
;
A
#
# COMPACT_ATOMS: atom_id res chain seq x y z
N MET A 1 7.92 11.21 -18.79
CA MET A 1 6.92 10.26 -19.39
C MET A 1 6.33 9.38 -18.30
N TYR A 2 5.03 8.96 -18.41
CA TYR A 2 4.42 8.04 -17.44
C TYR A 2 4.19 6.69 -18.09
N ARG A 3 4.58 5.60 -17.45
CA ARG A 3 4.48 4.24 -17.99
C ARG A 3 4.49 3.16 -16.88
N LEU A 4 4.23 1.92 -17.27
CA LEU A 4 4.52 0.78 -16.41
C LEU A 4 6.04 0.60 -16.24
N MET A 5 6.43 0.14 -15.07
CA MET A 5 7.80 -0.26 -14.78
C MET A 5 8.25 -1.38 -15.75
N GLN A 6 9.45 -1.26 -16.28
CA GLN A 6 10.12 -2.30 -17.05
C GLN A 6 11.13 -3.04 -16.15
N PRO A 7 11.52 -4.27 -16.49
CA PRO A 7 12.48 -5.02 -15.65
C PRO A 7 13.79 -4.29 -15.37
N GLY A 8 14.26 -3.47 -16.33
CA GLY A 8 15.47 -2.65 -16.21
C GLY A 8 15.36 -1.49 -15.21
N ASP A 9 14.14 -1.04 -14.90
CA ASP A 9 13.91 0.09 -14.00
C ASP A 9 14.03 -0.28 -12.52
N LYS A 10 13.93 -1.57 -12.19
CA LYS A 10 13.82 -2.06 -10.82
C LYS A 10 14.94 -1.54 -9.88
N PRO A 11 16.22 -1.50 -10.27
CA PRO A 11 17.26 -0.92 -9.42
C PRO A 11 17.03 0.56 -9.12
N ALA A 12 16.62 1.36 -10.11
CA ALA A 12 16.36 2.78 -9.94
C ALA A 12 15.11 3.01 -9.05
N VAL A 13 14.06 2.22 -9.24
CA VAL A 13 12.85 2.26 -8.40
C VAL A 13 13.19 1.92 -6.94
N LEU A 14 14.00 0.91 -6.68
CA LEU A 14 14.43 0.56 -5.33
C LEU A 14 15.28 1.66 -4.68
N ALA A 15 16.20 2.25 -5.45
CA ALA A 15 17.01 3.36 -4.96
C ALA A 15 16.17 4.58 -4.60
N LEU A 16 15.22 4.97 -5.48
CA LEU A 16 14.29 6.06 -5.21
C LEU A 16 13.41 5.76 -3.97
N TRP A 17 12.90 4.54 -3.85
CA TRP A 17 12.11 4.12 -2.69
C TRP A 17 12.88 4.29 -1.38
N GLN A 18 14.11 3.80 -1.33
CA GLN A 18 14.96 3.89 -0.14
C GLN A 18 15.36 5.32 0.22
N SER A 19 15.52 6.21 -0.78
CA SER A 19 15.85 7.60 -0.52
C SER A 19 14.72 8.40 0.15
N GLN A 20 13.46 7.95 -0.01
CA GLN A 20 12.29 8.69 0.44
C GLN A 20 11.43 7.99 1.47
N ARG A 21 11.63 6.70 1.67
CA ARG A 21 10.85 5.88 2.60
C ARG A 21 11.77 5.15 3.57
N ASN A 22 11.40 5.13 4.82
CA ASN A 22 12.17 4.48 5.89
C ASN A 22 11.82 2.98 6.00
N GLU A 23 11.65 2.32 4.87
CA GLU A 23 11.34 0.88 4.79
C GLU A 23 12.59 0.11 4.36
N SER A 24 12.70 -1.16 4.76
CA SER A 24 13.84 -1.98 4.37
C SER A 24 13.83 -2.30 2.87
N GLU A 25 15.01 -2.51 2.28
CA GLU A 25 15.13 -2.93 0.87
C GLU A 25 14.38 -4.24 0.62
N GLU A 26 14.42 -5.17 1.58
CA GLU A 26 13.71 -6.45 1.49
C GLU A 26 12.20 -6.24 1.40
N PHE A 27 11.65 -5.32 2.22
CA PHE A 27 10.24 -4.97 2.15
C PHE A 27 9.89 -4.30 0.83
N ALA A 28 10.71 -3.33 0.37
CA ALA A 28 10.50 -2.67 -0.93
C ALA A 28 10.44 -3.68 -2.09
N LYS A 29 11.33 -4.67 -2.12
CA LYS A 29 11.30 -5.77 -3.08
C LYS A 29 10.01 -6.58 -3.00
N LYS A 30 9.60 -6.98 -1.79
CA LYS A 30 8.33 -7.71 -1.58
C LYS A 30 7.11 -6.88 -1.97
N ALA A 31 7.12 -5.57 -1.69
CA ALA A 31 6.05 -4.67 -2.08
C ALA A 31 5.88 -4.60 -3.60
N ILE A 32 6.96 -4.52 -4.34
CA ILE A 32 6.99 -4.50 -5.80
C ILE A 32 6.56 -5.86 -6.37
N GLU A 33 7.18 -6.96 -5.93
CA GLU A 33 7.04 -8.28 -6.53
C GLU A 33 5.74 -9.00 -6.13
N GLN A 34 5.36 -8.91 -4.86
CA GLN A 34 4.32 -9.74 -4.27
C GLN A 34 3.09 -8.93 -3.83
N PHE A 35 3.28 -7.76 -3.22
CA PHE A 35 2.15 -6.96 -2.74
C PHE A 35 1.39 -6.30 -3.90
N ALA A 36 2.08 -5.58 -4.78
CA ALA A 36 1.48 -5.03 -6.00
C ALA A 36 1.50 -6.04 -7.16
N GLY A 37 2.64 -6.68 -7.36
CA GLY A 37 3.03 -7.38 -8.58
C GLY A 37 3.69 -6.42 -9.58
N GLU A 38 4.79 -6.81 -10.20
CA GLU A 38 5.60 -5.94 -11.10
C GLU A 38 4.77 -5.28 -12.22
N GLN A 39 3.75 -5.97 -12.72
CA GLN A 39 2.82 -5.45 -13.74
C GLN A 39 1.89 -4.33 -13.25
N ASN A 40 1.93 -4.00 -11.98
CA ASN A 40 1.13 -2.96 -11.34
C ASN A 40 2.00 -1.84 -10.73
N VAL A 41 3.26 -1.78 -11.11
CA VAL A 41 4.18 -0.71 -10.73
C VAL A 41 4.22 0.33 -11.84
N TYR A 42 3.97 1.57 -11.49
CA TYR A 42 3.95 2.72 -12.39
C TYR A 42 5.10 3.65 -12.05
N VAL A 43 5.73 4.19 -13.07
CA VAL A 43 6.86 5.09 -12.95
C VAL A 43 6.64 6.36 -13.77
N ALA A 44 7.20 7.45 -13.27
CA ALA A 44 7.42 8.66 -14.03
C ALA A 44 8.91 8.76 -14.39
N GLU A 45 9.18 8.98 -15.66
CA GLU A 45 10.53 9.14 -16.19
C GLU A 45 10.72 10.58 -16.66
N GLU A 46 11.79 11.22 -16.24
CA GLU A 46 12.23 12.54 -16.64
C GLU A 46 13.72 12.51 -16.91
N ASN A 47 14.18 13.04 -18.06
CA ASN A 47 15.57 13.05 -18.49
C ASN A 47 16.27 11.67 -18.45
N ASP A 48 15.56 10.63 -18.84
CA ASP A 48 16.00 9.23 -18.83
C ASP A 48 16.24 8.65 -17.41
N GLU A 49 15.74 9.31 -16.37
CA GLU A 49 15.81 8.85 -14.98
C GLU A 49 14.41 8.61 -14.40
N ILE A 50 14.29 7.67 -13.46
CA ILE A 50 13.05 7.43 -12.74
C ILE A 50 12.88 8.51 -11.66
N ALA A 51 11.94 9.43 -11.91
CA ALA A 51 11.67 10.57 -11.03
C ALA A 51 10.54 10.31 -10.02
N ALA A 52 9.62 9.35 -10.30
CA ALA A 52 8.60 8.95 -9.33
C ALA A 52 8.15 7.51 -9.56
N VAL A 53 7.61 6.90 -8.51
CA VAL A 53 7.04 5.56 -8.52
C VAL A 53 5.73 5.53 -7.74
N ALA A 54 4.81 4.67 -8.16
CA ALA A 54 3.56 4.36 -7.47
C ALA A 54 3.13 2.92 -7.75
N LEU A 55 2.61 2.25 -6.74
CA LEU A 55 2.12 0.88 -6.82
C LEU A 55 0.59 0.86 -6.83
N ALA A 56 0.01 0.14 -7.77
CA ALA A 56 -1.43 -0.11 -7.87
C ALA A 56 -1.76 -1.49 -7.29
N VAL A 57 -1.96 -1.58 -5.98
CA VAL A 57 -2.26 -2.85 -5.30
C VAL A 57 -3.73 -3.21 -5.50
N PRO A 58 -4.06 -4.36 -6.10
CA PRO A 58 -5.45 -4.80 -6.26
C PRO A 58 -6.11 -5.06 -4.90
N VAL A 59 -7.32 -4.52 -4.74
CA VAL A 59 -8.15 -4.65 -3.53
C VAL A 59 -9.61 -4.84 -3.88
N THR A 60 -10.41 -5.23 -2.90
CA THR A 60 -11.87 -5.27 -3.02
C THR A 60 -12.54 -4.48 -1.90
N LEU A 61 -13.73 -3.98 -2.17
CA LEU A 61 -14.61 -3.34 -1.18
C LEU A 61 -16.06 -3.71 -1.53
N GLN A 62 -16.74 -4.42 -0.65
CA GLN A 62 -18.12 -4.89 -0.86
C GLN A 62 -18.28 -5.61 -2.21
N GLY A 63 -17.34 -6.51 -2.54
CA GLY A 63 -17.35 -7.28 -3.78
C GLY A 63 -16.96 -6.50 -5.06
N ARG A 64 -16.72 -5.20 -4.96
CA ARG A 64 -16.24 -4.39 -6.08
C ARG A 64 -14.71 -4.39 -6.13
N THR A 65 -14.16 -4.58 -7.30
CA THR A 65 -12.70 -4.47 -7.51
C THR A 65 -12.25 -3.01 -7.52
N GLY A 66 -11.10 -2.76 -6.92
CA GLY A 66 -10.49 -1.44 -6.87
C GLY A 66 -8.97 -1.52 -6.74
N THR A 67 -8.38 -0.39 -6.50
CA THR A 67 -6.93 -0.21 -6.38
C THR A 67 -6.59 0.51 -5.09
N TYR A 68 -5.60 0.00 -4.36
CA TYR A 68 -4.93 0.74 -3.32
C TYR A 68 -3.64 1.36 -3.89
N LEU A 69 -3.62 2.67 -3.98
CA LEU A 69 -2.44 3.44 -4.35
C LEU A 69 -1.46 3.39 -3.17
N TYR A 70 -0.37 2.67 -3.33
CA TYR A 70 0.66 2.47 -2.33
C TYR A 70 2.02 2.96 -2.82
N GLY A 71 2.91 3.33 -1.90
CA GLY A 71 4.30 3.62 -2.21
C GLY A 71 4.52 4.82 -3.13
N LEU A 72 3.56 5.75 -3.22
CA LEU A 72 3.76 6.97 -3.99
C LEU A 72 4.93 7.76 -3.40
N CYS A 73 6.02 7.86 -4.16
CA CYS A 73 7.17 8.66 -3.83
C CYS A 73 7.84 9.16 -5.11
N GLY A 74 8.59 10.25 -5.01
CA GLY A 74 9.25 10.85 -6.17
C GLY A 74 9.73 12.26 -5.92
N GLU A 75 10.41 12.82 -6.91
CA GLU A 75 10.94 14.18 -6.91
C GLU A 75 9.95 15.12 -7.60
N GLY A 76 9.36 16.02 -6.82
CA GLY A 76 8.45 17.06 -7.32
C GLY A 76 6.97 16.67 -7.34
N SER A 77 6.17 17.54 -6.76
CA SER A 77 4.71 17.34 -6.62
C SER A 77 3.98 17.23 -7.95
N LEU A 78 4.40 17.95 -8.98
CA LEU A 78 3.77 17.91 -10.31
C LEU A 78 3.97 16.57 -11.01
N ILE A 79 5.16 15.97 -10.87
CA ILE A 79 5.48 14.66 -11.44
C ILE A 79 4.66 13.57 -10.75
N MET A 80 4.61 13.60 -9.42
CA MET A 80 3.78 12.67 -8.65
C MET A 80 2.29 12.85 -8.96
N ALA A 81 1.81 14.08 -9.11
CA ALA A 81 0.42 14.37 -9.47
C ALA A 81 0.05 13.78 -10.84
N GLY A 82 0.92 13.94 -11.84
CA GLY A 82 0.72 13.34 -13.15
C GLY A 82 0.78 11.82 -13.15
N LEU A 83 1.65 11.23 -12.29
CA LEU A 83 1.72 9.78 -12.12
C LEU A 83 0.44 9.23 -11.50
N VAL A 84 -0.16 9.92 -10.52
CA VAL A 84 -1.45 9.55 -9.92
C VAL A 84 -2.56 9.59 -10.96
N ASP A 85 -2.65 10.65 -11.76
CA ASP A 85 -3.63 10.76 -12.86
C ASP A 85 -3.49 9.60 -13.85
N TYR A 86 -2.26 9.33 -14.27
CA TYR A 86 -1.98 8.24 -15.20
C TYR A 86 -2.35 6.88 -14.64
N LEU A 87 -1.92 6.58 -13.40
CA LEU A 87 -2.25 5.33 -12.72
C LEU A 87 -3.77 5.15 -12.59
N CYS A 88 -4.50 6.16 -12.10
CA CYS A 88 -5.94 6.10 -11.95
C CYS A 88 -6.66 5.85 -13.29
N ALA A 89 -6.22 6.51 -14.36
CA ALA A 89 -6.76 6.29 -15.70
C ALA A 89 -6.52 4.86 -16.18
N GLN A 90 -5.31 4.33 -15.99
CA GLN A 90 -4.97 2.96 -16.38
C GLN A 90 -5.77 1.92 -15.56
N GLN A 91 -5.93 2.13 -14.26
CA GLN A 91 -6.71 1.24 -13.41
C GLN A 91 -8.20 1.25 -13.77
N LYS A 92 -8.75 2.42 -14.09
CA LYS A 92 -10.13 2.53 -14.60
C LYS A 92 -10.32 1.76 -15.90
N LEU A 93 -9.38 1.84 -16.85
CA LEU A 93 -9.41 1.05 -18.09
C LEU A 93 -9.34 -0.46 -17.84
N ARG A 94 -8.68 -0.89 -16.75
CA ARG A 94 -8.62 -2.28 -16.32
C ARG A 94 -9.83 -2.73 -15.50
N GLY A 95 -10.84 -1.87 -15.33
CA GLY A 95 -12.09 -2.19 -14.65
C GLY A 95 -12.09 -1.91 -13.14
N ALA A 96 -11.10 -1.22 -12.60
CA ALA A 96 -11.15 -0.77 -11.20
C ALA A 96 -12.29 0.26 -11.02
N GLY A 97 -13.18 -0.02 -10.09
CA GLY A 97 -14.33 0.83 -9.78
C GLY A 97 -14.01 1.96 -8.81
N PHE A 98 -12.87 1.89 -8.13
CA PHE A 98 -12.40 2.90 -7.18
C PHE A 98 -10.88 2.83 -7.00
N THR A 99 -10.30 3.94 -6.51
CA THR A 99 -8.92 3.98 -6.00
C THR A 99 -8.94 4.54 -4.58
N VAL A 100 -8.24 3.89 -3.66
CA VAL A 100 -8.03 4.37 -2.29
C VAL A 100 -6.56 4.63 -2.06
N ALA A 101 -6.25 5.56 -1.16
CA ALA A 101 -4.88 5.84 -0.74
C ALA A 101 -4.85 6.21 0.75
N VAL A 102 -3.73 5.95 1.40
CA VAL A 102 -3.42 6.46 2.74
C VAL A 102 -2.24 7.41 2.59
N PRO A 103 -2.45 8.73 2.72
CA PRO A 103 -1.38 9.70 2.58
C PRO A 103 -0.37 9.56 3.73
N THR A 104 0.90 9.71 3.43
CA THR A 104 2.00 9.66 4.40
C THR A 104 2.21 10.97 5.16
N GLY A 105 1.57 12.04 4.73
CA GLY A 105 1.65 13.35 5.35
C GLY A 105 0.72 14.38 4.69
N PRO A 106 0.68 15.61 5.22
CA PRO A 106 -0.24 16.64 4.75
C PRO A 106 0.01 17.06 3.30
N GLU A 107 1.23 17.09 2.83
CA GLU A 107 1.56 17.43 1.44
C GLU A 107 1.01 16.41 0.45
N GLN A 108 1.18 15.11 0.76
CA GLN A 108 0.62 14.04 -0.07
C GLN A 108 -0.92 14.03 0.01
N ALA A 109 -1.50 14.34 1.18
CA ALA A 109 -2.94 14.49 1.33
C ALA A 109 -3.50 15.61 0.44
N ALA A 110 -2.84 16.79 0.43
CA ALA A 110 -3.22 17.90 -0.43
C ALA A 110 -3.12 17.52 -1.93
N LEU A 111 -2.01 16.89 -2.34
CA LEU A 111 -1.83 16.40 -3.70
C LEU A 111 -2.96 15.46 -4.13
N LEU A 112 -3.32 14.50 -3.28
CA LEU A 112 -4.39 13.54 -3.57
C LEU A 112 -5.75 14.24 -3.65
N GLN A 113 -6.03 15.21 -2.77
CA GLN A 113 -7.26 16.01 -2.82
C GLN A 113 -7.36 16.81 -4.12
N ASP A 114 -6.27 17.44 -4.58
CA ASP A 114 -6.21 18.15 -5.86
C ASP A 114 -6.46 17.21 -7.06
N LYS A 115 -6.19 15.92 -6.89
CA LYS A 115 -6.50 14.86 -7.88
C LYS A 115 -7.89 14.24 -7.71
N GLY A 116 -8.76 14.85 -6.90
CA GLY A 116 -10.14 14.43 -6.74
C GLY A 116 -10.36 13.30 -5.72
N PHE A 117 -9.36 12.96 -4.92
CA PHE A 117 -9.57 12.05 -3.79
C PHE A 117 -10.33 12.77 -2.67
N ALA A 118 -11.34 12.12 -2.15
CA ALA A 118 -12.12 12.61 -1.00
C ALA A 118 -11.83 11.75 0.23
N TRP A 119 -11.97 12.35 1.40
CA TRP A 119 -11.90 11.61 2.66
C TRP A 119 -13.06 10.61 2.74
N ALA A 120 -12.74 9.33 2.72
CA ALA A 120 -13.73 8.25 2.74
C ALA A 120 -13.83 7.56 4.10
N PHE A 121 -12.69 7.36 4.78
CA PHE A 121 -12.59 6.64 6.05
C PHE A 121 -11.68 7.37 7.02
N PRO A 122 -12.14 7.64 8.25
CA PRO A 122 -11.25 8.12 9.30
C PRO A 122 -10.36 6.97 9.80
N LEU A 123 -9.03 7.16 9.80
CA LEU A 123 -8.11 6.27 10.51
C LEU A 123 -7.99 6.78 11.95
N ARG A 124 -8.40 5.96 12.90
CA ARG A 124 -8.27 6.28 14.32
C ARG A 124 -7.00 5.63 14.87
N CYS A 125 -6.00 6.44 15.17
CA CYS A 125 -4.81 6.00 15.89
C CYS A 125 -5.07 6.13 17.40
N LEU A 126 -4.94 5.03 18.12
CA LEU A 126 -5.05 4.97 19.58
C LEU A 126 -3.69 4.56 20.14
N PRO A 127 -2.80 5.51 20.44
CA PRO A 127 -1.55 5.17 21.12
C PRO A 127 -1.89 4.65 22.52
N ARG A 128 -1.35 3.49 22.86
CA ARG A 128 -1.43 2.92 24.21
C ARG A 128 -0.03 2.54 24.66
N GLU A 129 0.32 2.92 25.88
CA GLU A 129 1.44 2.30 26.55
C GLU A 129 1.07 0.86 26.88
N VAL A 130 1.90 -0.08 26.42
CA VAL A 130 1.74 -1.50 26.72
C VAL A 130 2.56 -1.78 27.96
N GLU A 131 1.90 -1.85 29.13
CA GLU A 131 2.54 -2.39 30.33
C GLU A 131 2.77 -3.90 30.15
N ARG A 132 3.98 -4.36 30.47
CA ARG A 132 4.27 -5.79 30.54
C ARG A 132 3.44 -6.39 31.67
N ASN A 133 2.28 -6.94 31.33
CA ASN A 133 1.50 -7.71 32.27
C ASN A 133 1.84 -9.20 32.11
N LEU A 134 2.56 -9.74 33.09
CA LEU A 134 2.94 -11.17 33.15
C LEU A 134 1.72 -12.10 33.27
N TRP A 135 0.55 -11.57 33.56
CA TRP A 135 -0.70 -12.31 33.78
C TRP A 135 -1.73 -12.01 32.68
N SER A 136 -1.29 -11.52 31.53
CA SER A 136 -2.18 -11.29 30.38
C SER A 136 -2.83 -12.61 29.96
N GLN A 137 -4.17 -12.62 29.91
CA GLN A 137 -4.96 -13.72 29.35
C GLN A 137 -5.00 -13.66 27.81
N ALA A 138 -4.23 -12.79 27.19
CA ALA A 138 -4.14 -12.71 25.73
C ALA A 138 -3.45 -13.97 25.20
N GLU A 139 -4.16 -14.72 24.38
CA GLU A 139 -3.58 -15.82 23.62
C GLU A 139 -2.88 -15.27 22.38
N PHE A 140 -1.61 -15.62 22.23
CA PHE A 140 -0.86 -15.32 21.00
C PHE A 140 -1.24 -16.37 19.97
N ASP A 141 -2.02 -15.96 19.00
CA ASP A 141 -2.46 -16.85 17.95
C ASP A 141 -1.67 -16.58 16.67
N SER A 142 -1.12 -17.62 16.07
CA SER A 142 -0.48 -17.55 14.75
C SER A 142 -1.56 -17.55 13.67
N VAL A 143 -2.25 -16.41 13.53
CA VAL A 143 -3.29 -16.27 12.52
C VAL A 143 -2.66 -16.26 11.13
N THR A 144 -3.09 -17.18 10.27
CA THR A 144 -2.67 -17.19 8.87
C THR A 144 -3.31 -16.03 8.11
N ALA A 145 -2.65 -15.58 7.03
CA ALA A 145 -3.19 -14.53 6.15
C ALA A 145 -4.60 -14.87 5.64
N LYS A 146 -4.82 -16.13 5.27
CA LYS A 146 -6.14 -16.61 4.84
C LYS A 146 -7.19 -16.44 5.94
N LYS A 147 -6.86 -16.87 7.17
CA LYS A 147 -7.79 -16.76 8.31
C LYS A 147 -8.09 -15.31 8.65
N LEU A 148 -7.08 -14.44 8.60
CA LEU A 148 -7.28 -13.02 8.84
C LEU A 148 -8.19 -12.39 7.79
N CYS A 149 -8.02 -12.73 6.51
CA CYS A 149 -8.94 -12.28 5.45
C CYS A 149 -10.38 -12.74 5.68
N GLU A 150 -10.59 -14.01 6.04
CA GLU A 150 -11.93 -14.55 6.37
C GLU A 150 -12.57 -13.79 7.55
N LEU A 151 -11.80 -13.52 8.62
CA LEU A 151 -12.27 -12.76 9.77
C LEU A 151 -12.61 -11.31 9.38
N ARG A 152 -11.76 -10.66 8.59
CA ARG A 152 -12.01 -9.30 8.12
C ARG A 152 -13.26 -9.22 7.25
N GLU A 153 -13.44 -10.14 6.32
CA GLU A 153 -14.65 -10.18 5.48
C GLU A 153 -15.92 -10.43 6.31
N ARG A 154 -15.84 -11.28 7.33
CA ARG A 154 -16.97 -11.60 8.19
C ARG A 154 -17.35 -10.46 9.14
N PHE A 155 -16.38 -9.83 9.78
CA PHE A 155 -16.64 -8.86 10.85
C PHE A 155 -16.51 -7.39 10.39
N TRP A 156 -15.80 -7.13 9.29
CA TRP A 156 -15.61 -5.79 8.73
C TRP A 156 -15.78 -5.78 7.20
N PRO A 157 -16.96 -6.19 6.69
CA PRO A 157 -17.20 -6.29 5.24
C PRO A 157 -17.12 -4.95 4.52
N ASP A 158 -17.35 -3.85 5.26
CA ASP A 158 -17.32 -2.48 4.73
C ASP A 158 -15.92 -1.86 4.72
N THR A 159 -14.87 -2.67 4.89
CA THR A 159 -13.49 -2.22 4.81
C THR A 159 -12.81 -2.74 3.54
N VAL A 160 -11.74 -2.05 3.13
CA VAL A 160 -10.90 -2.49 2.00
C VAL A 160 -10.26 -3.84 2.35
N GLN A 161 -10.41 -4.82 1.46
CA GLN A 161 -9.92 -6.18 1.64
C GLN A 161 -8.76 -6.47 0.69
N PHE A 162 -7.74 -7.15 1.19
CA PHE A 162 -6.64 -7.71 0.41
C PHE A 162 -6.87 -9.20 0.16
N SER A 163 -6.30 -9.72 -0.92
CA SER A 163 -6.23 -11.18 -1.10
C SER A 163 -5.31 -11.82 -0.04
N PRO A 164 -5.47 -13.13 0.26
CA PRO A 164 -4.61 -13.82 1.22
C PRO A 164 -3.11 -13.71 0.90
N GLU A 165 -2.72 -13.72 -0.37
CA GLU A 165 -1.32 -13.61 -0.81
C GLU A 165 -0.75 -12.23 -0.44
N ARG A 166 -1.53 -11.16 -0.67
CA ARG A 166 -1.13 -9.79 -0.29
C ARG A 166 -1.13 -9.58 1.21
N MET A 167 -2.12 -10.15 1.89
CA MET A 167 -2.17 -10.11 3.35
C MET A 167 -0.97 -10.83 3.97
N ALA A 168 -0.46 -11.89 3.33
CA ALA A 168 0.75 -12.59 3.78
C ALA A 168 2.00 -11.67 3.73
N VAL A 169 2.10 -10.79 2.75
CA VAL A 169 3.20 -9.80 2.69
C VAL A 169 3.10 -8.82 3.86
N VAL A 170 1.89 -8.29 4.12
CA VAL A 170 1.65 -7.36 5.25
C VAL A 170 1.96 -8.03 6.58
N LEU A 171 1.47 -9.25 6.80
CA LEU A 171 1.75 -10.00 8.04
C LEU A 171 3.24 -10.33 8.19
N GLY A 172 3.89 -10.71 7.11
CA GLY A 172 5.33 -11.02 7.12
C GLY A 172 6.16 -9.81 7.54
N ASP A 173 5.80 -8.62 7.08
CA ASP A 173 6.46 -7.37 7.48
C ASP A 173 6.17 -7.04 8.95
N LEU A 174 4.91 -7.10 9.38
CA LEU A 174 4.53 -6.87 10.77
C LEU A 174 5.24 -7.82 11.73
N TYR A 175 5.31 -9.10 11.41
CA TYR A 175 5.99 -10.09 12.24
C TYR A 175 7.51 -9.90 12.27
N SER A 176 8.14 -9.50 11.16
CA SER A 176 9.56 -9.19 11.11
C SER A 176 9.91 -7.96 11.95
N ALA A 177 8.97 -7.01 12.08
CA ALA A 177 9.09 -5.86 12.96
C ALA A 177 8.76 -6.16 14.44
N GLY A 178 8.47 -7.43 14.80
CA GLY A 178 8.16 -7.85 16.15
C GLY A 178 6.70 -7.65 16.57
N ALA A 179 5.83 -7.32 15.63
CA ALA A 179 4.39 -7.27 15.89
C ALA A 179 3.80 -8.68 16.03
N THR A 180 2.65 -8.78 16.68
CA THR A 180 1.89 -10.03 16.81
C THR A 180 0.40 -9.77 16.73
N ILE A 181 -0.36 -10.79 16.37
CA ILE A 181 -1.81 -10.76 16.43
C ILE A 181 -2.25 -11.39 17.75
N VAL A 182 -3.13 -10.71 18.43
CA VAL A 182 -3.67 -11.16 19.72
C VAL A 182 -5.18 -11.32 19.55
N SER A 183 -5.70 -12.48 19.92
CA SER A 183 -7.15 -12.70 20.09
C SER A 183 -7.54 -12.45 21.55
N THR A 184 -8.63 -11.74 21.74
CA THR A 184 -9.22 -11.45 23.07
C THR A 184 -10.65 -11.93 23.11
#